data_96cd4e9e87f0bfca9d9a0601dffbbdab
#
_entry.id   96cd4e9e87f0bfca9d9a0601dffbbdab
#
_cell.length_a   1.000
_cell.length_b   1.000
_cell.length_c   1.000
_cell.angle_alpha   90.00
_cell.angle_beta   90.00
_cell.angle_gamma   90.00
#
_symmetry.space_group_name_H-M   'P 1'
#
loop_
_entity.id
_entity.type
_entity.pdbx_description
1 polymer ?
#
loop_
_entity_poly.entity_id
_entity_poly.type
_entity_poly.pdbx_seq_one_letter_code
_entity_poly.pdbx_strand_id
1 'polypeptide(L)'
;MKFKIKPTVWITTLILLLAFGTEVKSQESQQTIRVPVIENGQAQIIPEFQEPENWIRHDLWVETEFDTDGDGKPDRMHVSVTRPSQTESGNLKLPVIYETSPYYAGTAPPPYDFFWDVKHGLGETPPERSHPAAITRRGQRPVISNSHIQTWVPRGFIVVHSSSPGTGLSQGAPTVGGDNESLAPKAVIDWLNGR
;
A
#
# COMPACT_ATOMS: atom_id res chain seq x y z
N MET A 1 93.85 8.37 42.11
CA MET A 1 92.82 7.72 42.87
C MET A 1 91.59 7.58 41.95
N LYS A 2 91.35 6.38 41.35
CA LYS A 2 90.33 6.16 40.34
C LYS A 2 89.19 5.34 40.99
N PHE A 3 88.01 5.96 41.13
CA PHE A 3 86.84 5.25 41.60
C PHE A 3 86.12 4.62 40.40
N LYS A 4 85.97 3.27 40.50
CA LYS A 4 85.15 2.50 39.56
C LYS A 4 83.70 2.45 40.08
N ILE A 5 82.77 2.95 39.32
CA ILE A 5 81.34 2.80 39.58
C ILE A 5 80.86 1.56 38.84
N LYS A 6 80.24 0.63 39.54
CA LYS A 6 79.59 -0.52 38.95
C LYS A 6 78.17 -0.14 38.47
N PRO A 7 77.75 -0.56 37.30
CA PRO A 7 76.34 -0.33 36.92
C PRO A 7 75.40 -1.33 37.57
N THR A 8 74.39 -0.80 38.25
CA THR A 8 73.28 -1.54 38.81
C THR A 8 72.29 -1.82 37.69
N VAL A 9 72.04 -3.08 37.36
CA VAL A 9 71.06 -3.51 36.36
C VAL A 9 69.69 -3.49 37.03
N TRP A 10 68.81 -2.59 36.56
CA TRP A 10 67.38 -2.59 36.92
C TRP A 10 66.63 -3.50 35.96
N ILE A 11 66.12 -4.62 36.46
CA ILE A 11 65.20 -5.51 35.75
C ILE A 11 63.81 -4.89 35.86
N THR A 12 63.36 -4.23 34.86
CA THR A 12 61.96 -3.75 34.75
C THR A 12 61.13 -4.91 34.24
N THR A 13 60.34 -5.49 35.16
CA THR A 13 59.32 -6.50 34.82
C THR A 13 58.15 -5.80 34.13
N LEU A 14 58.06 -5.94 32.82
CA LEU A 14 56.94 -5.48 32.03
C LEU A 14 55.75 -6.45 32.20
N ILE A 15 54.79 -6.08 33.04
CA ILE A 15 53.51 -6.81 33.17
C ILE A 15 52.65 -6.42 31.97
N LEU A 16 52.54 -7.33 31.00
CA LEU A 16 51.66 -7.23 29.86
C LEU A 16 50.23 -7.62 30.30
N LEU A 17 49.39 -6.61 30.62
CA LEU A 17 47.95 -6.84 30.86
C LEU A 17 47.29 -7.06 29.47
N LEU A 18 47.06 -8.31 29.14
CA LEU A 18 46.13 -8.70 28.04
C LEU A 18 44.71 -8.42 28.52
N ALA A 19 44.19 -7.25 28.18
CA ALA A 19 42.77 -6.94 28.26
C ALA A 19 42.04 -7.75 27.18
N PHE A 20 41.51 -8.93 27.54
CA PHE A 20 40.49 -9.55 26.73
C PHE A 20 39.22 -8.72 26.75
N GLY A 21 39.10 -7.82 25.80
CA GLY A 21 37.83 -7.16 25.50
C GLY A 21 36.86 -8.20 24.98
N THR A 22 36.00 -8.72 25.83
CA THR A 22 34.81 -9.43 25.39
C THR A 22 33.91 -8.40 24.72
N GLU A 23 33.95 -8.33 23.39
CA GLU A 23 32.88 -7.71 22.64
C GLU A 23 31.58 -8.46 22.96
N VAL A 24 30.80 -7.91 23.86
CA VAL A 24 29.40 -8.28 24.00
C VAL A 24 28.72 -7.78 22.72
N LYS A 25 28.68 -8.60 21.68
CA LYS A 25 27.74 -8.43 20.60
C LYS A 25 26.35 -8.53 21.22
N SER A 26 25.74 -7.37 21.45
CA SER A 26 24.31 -7.27 21.65
C SER A 26 23.66 -7.98 20.48
N GLN A 27 23.22 -9.23 20.67
CA GLN A 27 22.23 -9.83 19.80
C GLN A 27 20.95 -8.99 20.02
N GLU A 28 20.75 -7.97 19.22
CA GLU A 28 19.43 -7.49 18.95
C GLU A 28 18.62 -8.70 18.50
N SER A 29 17.87 -9.26 19.45
CA SER A 29 16.85 -10.22 19.12
C SER A 29 15.91 -9.51 18.15
N GLN A 30 16.02 -9.80 16.86
CA GLN A 30 15.00 -9.46 15.88
C GLN A 30 13.72 -10.14 16.36
N GLN A 31 13.00 -9.40 17.17
CA GLN A 31 11.68 -9.81 17.60
C GLN A 31 10.86 -9.86 16.33
N THR A 32 10.60 -11.06 15.83
CA THR A 32 9.73 -11.27 14.68
C THR A 32 8.34 -10.77 15.10
N ILE A 33 8.04 -9.53 14.75
CA ILE A 33 6.73 -8.93 15.04
C ILE A 33 5.74 -9.78 14.27
N ARG A 34 4.93 -10.54 14.99
CA ARG A 34 3.81 -11.27 14.39
C ARG A 34 2.68 -10.26 14.18
N VAL A 35 2.43 -9.93 12.92
CA VAL A 35 1.39 -8.98 12.55
C VAL A 35 0.40 -9.63 11.58
N PRO A 36 -0.87 -9.28 11.64
CA PRO A 36 -1.52 -8.41 12.62
C PRO A 36 -1.62 -9.04 14.02
N VAL A 37 -1.62 -8.20 15.06
CA VAL A 37 -1.89 -8.65 16.44
C VAL A 37 -3.39 -8.72 16.64
N ILE A 38 -3.91 -9.91 16.96
CA ILE A 38 -5.34 -10.11 17.19
C ILE A 38 -5.57 -10.41 18.66
N GLU A 39 -6.36 -9.58 19.33
CA GLU A 39 -6.78 -9.76 20.71
C GLU A 39 -8.30 -9.67 20.80
N ASN A 40 -8.92 -10.62 21.47
CA ASN A 40 -10.39 -10.71 21.60
C ASN A 40 -11.14 -10.61 20.25
N GLY A 41 -10.55 -11.16 19.17
CA GLY A 41 -11.11 -11.12 17.82
C GLY A 41 -10.95 -9.79 17.09
N GLN A 42 -10.20 -8.84 17.64
CA GLN A 42 -9.97 -7.52 17.04
C GLN A 42 -8.50 -7.30 16.72
N ALA A 43 -8.23 -6.77 15.54
CA ALA A 43 -6.88 -6.35 15.16
C ALA A 43 -6.47 -5.11 15.95
N GLN A 44 -5.36 -5.22 16.66
CA GLN A 44 -4.83 -4.14 17.49
C GLN A 44 -4.01 -3.14 16.67
N ILE A 45 -3.96 -1.90 17.12
CA ILE A 45 -3.09 -0.88 16.55
C ILE A 45 -1.65 -1.19 16.92
N ILE A 46 -0.75 -1.10 15.94
CA ILE A 46 0.68 -1.28 16.09
C ILE A 46 1.32 0.10 16.06
N PRO A 47 1.94 0.55 17.16
CA PRO A 47 2.46 1.92 17.25
C PRO A 47 3.39 2.32 16.11
N GLU A 48 4.22 1.41 15.63
CA GLU A 48 5.19 1.64 14.56
C GLU A 48 4.55 1.88 13.18
N PHE A 49 3.25 1.60 13.03
CA PHE A 49 2.51 1.76 11.78
C PHE A 49 1.51 2.92 11.80
N GLN A 50 1.43 3.66 12.90
CA GLN A 50 0.39 4.69 13.07
C GLN A 50 0.60 5.95 12.23
N GLU A 51 1.85 6.31 11.95
CA GLU A 51 2.18 7.59 11.35
C GLU A 51 1.95 7.57 9.83
N PRO A 52 0.94 8.30 9.30
CA PRO A 52 0.58 8.26 7.89
C PRO A 52 1.67 8.76 6.93
N GLU A 53 2.57 9.62 7.40
CA GLU A 53 3.73 10.11 6.67
C GLU A 53 4.77 9.02 6.39
N ASN A 54 4.77 7.97 7.20
CA ASN A 54 5.64 6.81 7.04
C ASN A 54 5.02 5.71 6.16
N TRP A 55 3.83 5.94 5.60
CA TRP A 55 3.20 4.97 4.72
C TRP A 55 3.68 5.13 3.29
N ILE A 56 4.02 4.01 2.67
CA ILE A 56 4.33 3.96 1.26
C ILE A 56 3.02 3.87 0.47
N ARG A 57 2.89 4.75 -0.52
CA ARG A 57 1.75 4.81 -1.42
C ARG A 57 2.22 4.80 -2.85
N HIS A 58 1.72 3.88 -3.64
CA HIS A 58 2.00 3.83 -5.06
C HIS A 58 0.80 3.33 -5.85
N ASP A 59 0.80 3.72 -7.11
CA ASP A 59 -0.18 3.28 -8.09
C ASP A 59 0.51 2.39 -9.12
N LEU A 60 -0.21 1.40 -9.59
CA LEU A 60 0.24 0.48 -10.62
C LEU A 60 -0.94 0.06 -11.50
N TRP A 61 -0.66 -0.58 -12.61
CA TRP A 61 -1.66 -1.11 -13.54
C TRP A 61 -1.45 -2.60 -13.70
N VAL A 62 -2.49 -3.36 -13.37
CA VAL A 62 -2.52 -4.81 -13.53
C VAL A 62 -3.21 -5.13 -14.85
N GLU A 63 -2.51 -5.83 -15.72
CA GLU A 63 -3.06 -6.29 -17.01
C GLU A 63 -4.01 -7.45 -16.77
N THR A 64 -5.12 -7.44 -17.50
CA THR A 64 -6.14 -8.49 -17.48
C THR A 64 -5.98 -9.40 -18.72
N GLU A 65 -6.86 -10.39 -18.83
CA GLU A 65 -6.90 -11.29 -19.98
C GLU A 65 -7.99 -10.89 -21.01
N PHE A 66 -8.61 -9.72 -20.85
CA PHE A 66 -9.70 -9.27 -21.69
C PHE A 66 -9.43 -7.87 -22.28
N ASP A 67 -10.08 -7.60 -23.41
CA ASP A 67 -10.13 -6.32 -24.12
C ASP A 67 -11.62 -5.99 -24.30
N THR A 68 -12.14 -5.05 -23.52
CA THR A 68 -13.59 -4.72 -23.53
C THR A 68 -13.90 -3.41 -24.24
N ASP A 69 -12.89 -2.59 -24.53
CA ASP A 69 -13.06 -1.37 -25.32
C ASP A 69 -12.71 -1.57 -26.81
N GLY A 70 -12.15 -2.74 -27.17
CA GLY A 70 -11.89 -3.15 -28.55
C GLY A 70 -10.69 -2.46 -29.19
N ASP A 71 -9.73 -1.98 -28.38
CA ASP A 71 -8.52 -1.32 -28.88
C ASP A 71 -7.43 -2.31 -29.35
N GLY A 72 -7.66 -3.61 -29.18
CA GLY A 72 -6.76 -4.71 -29.55
C GLY A 72 -5.68 -4.99 -28.52
N LYS A 73 -5.81 -4.48 -27.27
CA LYS A 73 -4.90 -4.72 -26.16
C LYS A 73 -5.67 -5.15 -24.92
N PRO A 74 -5.07 -6.00 -24.06
CA PRO A 74 -5.66 -6.30 -22.79
C PRO A 74 -5.87 -5.05 -21.93
N ASP A 75 -7.04 -4.95 -21.31
CA ASP A 75 -7.36 -3.87 -20.41
C ASP A 75 -6.48 -3.91 -19.15
N ARG A 76 -6.10 -2.74 -18.64
CA ARG A 76 -5.31 -2.63 -17.42
C ARG A 76 -6.09 -1.93 -16.31
N MET A 77 -6.13 -2.59 -15.17
CA MET A 77 -6.81 -2.08 -13.98
C MET A 77 -5.86 -1.20 -13.18
N HIS A 78 -6.28 0.00 -12.89
CA HIS A 78 -5.58 0.90 -11.98
C HIS A 78 -5.73 0.40 -10.54
N VAL A 79 -4.60 0.22 -9.87
CA VAL A 79 -4.51 -0.29 -8.49
C VAL A 79 -3.71 0.68 -7.65
N SER A 80 -4.25 1.08 -6.52
CA SER A 80 -3.55 1.90 -5.53
C SER A 80 -3.25 1.08 -4.28
N VAL A 81 -1.99 1.12 -3.85
CA VAL A 81 -1.48 0.37 -2.70
C VAL A 81 -1.05 1.34 -1.62
N THR A 82 -1.46 1.07 -0.38
CA THR A 82 -0.95 1.76 0.81
C THR A 82 -0.46 0.72 1.81
N ARG A 83 0.77 0.86 2.26
CA ARG A 83 1.43 -0.09 3.15
C ARG A 83 2.38 0.60 4.14
N PRO A 84 2.65 0.01 5.32
CA PRO A 84 3.68 0.52 6.22
C PRO A 84 5.07 0.48 5.57
N SER A 85 5.92 1.49 5.84
CA SER A 85 7.28 1.57 5.30
C SER A 85 8.17 0.38 5.71
N GLN A 86 7.89 -0.23 6.83
CA GLN A 86 8.62 -1.41 7.33
C GLN A 86 8.54 -2.62 6.37
N THR A 87 7.56 -2.62 5.45
CA THR A 87 7.46 -3.63 4.39
C THR A 87 8.47 -3.45 3.26
N GLU A 88 9.21 -2.32 3.22
CA GLU A 88 10.18 -2.01 2.14
C GLU A 88 11.34 -3.00 2.11
N SER A 89 11.80 -3.46 3.27
CA SER A 89 12.90 -4.42 3.36
C SER A 89 12.57 -5.81 2.78
N GLY A 90 11.31 -6.08 2.45
CA GLY A 90 10.85 -7.39 1.98
C GLY A 90 10.79 -8.49 3.04
N ASN A 91 11.27 -8.21 4.26
CA ASN A 91 11.27 -9.18 5.35
C ASN A 91 9.93 -9.26 6.09
N LEU A 92 9.12 -8.18 6.02
CA LEU A 92 7.81 -8.12 6.64
C LEU A 92 6.73 -8.33 5.58
N LYS A 93 6.00 -9.43 5.70
CA LYS A 93 4.83 -9.74 4.87
C LYS A 93 3.56 -9.51 5.69
N LEU A 94 2.67 -8.71 5.16
CA LEU A 94 1.41 -8.38 5.81
C LEU A 94 0.23 -8.90 4.98
N PRO A 95 -0.89 -9.26 5.63
CA PRO A 95 -2.11 -9.58 4.91
C PRO A 95 -2.64 -8.35 4.18
N VAL A 96 -3.38 -8.59 3.11
CA VAL A 96 -3.94 -7.56 2.24
C VAL A 96 -5.45 -7.44 2.49
N ILE A 97 -5.92 -6.21 2.67
CA ILE A 97 -7.32 -5.84 2.49
C ILE A 97 -7.45 -5.29 1.08
N TYR A 98 -8.19 -5.98 0.24
CA TYR A 98 -8.43 -5.58 -1.14
C TYR A 98 -9.89 -5.21 -1.37
N GLU A 99 -10.10 -4.07 -1.98
CA GLU A 99 -11.42 -3.59 -2.36
C GLU A 99 -11.39 -3.06 -3.80
N THR A 100 -12.40 -3.41 -4.58
CA THR A 100 -12.60 -2.88 -5.93
C THR A 100 -13.94 -2.17 -6.01
N SER A 101 -14.01 -1.06 -6.73
CA SER A 101 -15.25 -0.30 -6.85
C SER A 101 -15.19 0.67 -8.03
N PRO A 102 -16.30 0.89 -8.74
CA PRO A 102 -16.42 1.95 -9.74
C PRO A 102 -16.40 3.36 -9.10
N TYR A 103 -16.68 3.47 -7.81
CA TYR A 103 -16.84 4.75 -7.12
C TYR A 103 -15.52 5.39 -6.69
N TYR A 104 -14.39 4.71 -6.81
CA TYR A 104 -13.06 5.29 -6.56
C TYR A 104 -12.58 6.23 -7.66
N ALA A 105 -13.33 6.30 -8.75
CA ALA A 105 -13.00 7.09 -9.93
C ALA A 105 -13.09 8.61 -9.74
N GLY A 106 -13.29 9.10 -8.53
CA GLY A 106 -13.39 10.53 -8.28
C GLY A 106 -14.69 11.14 -8.81
N THR A 107 -15.80 10.43 -8.64
CA THR A 107 -17.13 11.00 -8.89
C THR A 107 -17.31 12.25 -8.04
N ALA A 108 -17.87 13.30 -8.63
CA ALA A 108 -18.08 14.57 -7.95
C ALA A 108 -18.88 14.37 -6.65
N PRO A 109 -18.51 15.07 -5.56
CA PRO A 109 -19.35 15.08 -4.37
C PRO A 109 -20.70 15.75 -4.69
N PRO A 110 -21.73 15.48 -3.88
CA PRO A 110 -23.01 16.18 -4.01
C PRO A 110 -22.86 17.71 -4.06
N PRO A 111 -23.73 18.42 -4.76
CA PRO A 111 -24.95 17.91 -5.40
C PRO A 111 -24.64 17.17 -6.69
N TYR A 112 -25.22 15.98 -6.83
CA TYR A 112 -25.17 15.26 -8.09
C TYR A 112 -26.13 15.93 -9.07
N ASP A 113 -25.62 16.34 -10.21
CA ASP A 113 -26.45 16.67 -11.34
C ASP A 113 -26.83 15.36 -12.03
N PHE A 114 -27.95 14.78 -11.58
CA PHE A 114 -28.43 13.55 -12.17
C PHE A 114 -28.95 13.86 -13.58
N PHE A 115 -28.48 13.13 -14.56
CA PHE A 115 -28.91 13.23 -15.96
C PHE A 115 -30.38 12.89 -16.16
N TRP A 116 -31.03 12.36 -15.15
CA TRP A 116 -32.36 11.82 -15.24
C TRP A 116 -33.37 12.80 -14.64
N ASP A 117 -34.27 13.26 -15.48
CA ASP A 117 -35.47 13.94 -14.99
C ASP A 117 -36.54 12.87 -14.67
N VAL A 118 -36.75 12.62 -13.39
CA VAL A 118 -37.79 11.68 -12.94
C VAL A 118 -39.22 12.06 -13.32
N LYS A 119 -39.45 13.29 -13.77
CA LYS A 119 -40.72 13.75 -14.28
C LYS A 119 -40.90 13.49 -15.78
N HIS A 120 -39.83 13.01 -16.44
CA HIS A 120 -39.90 12.72 -17.85
C HIS A 120 -40.85 11.53 -18.10
N GLY A 121 -41.83 11.74 -18.95
CA GLY A 121 -42.82 10.70 -19.27
C GLY A 121 -42.26 9.61 -20.17
N LEU A 122 -42.77 8.39 -19.97
CA LEU A 122 -42.37 7.25 -20.78
C LEU A 122 -42.76 7.49 -22.26
N GLY A 123 -41.77 7.40 -23.17
CA GLY A 123 -41.99 7.62 -24.60
C GLY A 123 -41.84 9.05 -25.08
N GLU A 124 -41.60 10.02 -24.18
CA GLU A 124 -41.24 11.37 -24.55
C GLU A 124 -39.75 11.46 -24.96
N THR A 125 -39.42 12.46 -25.78
CA THR A 125 -38.01 12.72 -26.10
C THR A 125 -37.29 13.25 -24.85
N PRO A 126 -36.18 12.59 -24.43
CA PRO A 126 -35.43 13.05 -23.26
C PRO A 126 -35.01 14.52 -23.40
N PRO A 127 -35.03 15.29 -22.33
CA PRO A 127 -34.51 16.66 -22.36
C PRO A 127 -33.00 16.61 -22.69
N GLU A 128 -32.54 17.66 -23.39
CA GLU A 128 -31.11 17.81 -23.67
C GLU A 128 -30.35 17.90 -22.35
N ARG A 129 -29.24 17.12 -22.22
CA ARG A 129 -28.40 17.15 -21.04
C ARG A 129 -27.70 18.50 -20.94
N SER A 130 -28.08 19.31 -19.98
CA SER A 130 -27.51 20.65 -19.78
C SER A 130 -26.11 20.60 -19.17
N HIS A 131 -25.84 19.59 -18.33
CA HIS A 131 -24.56 19.43 -17.63
C HIS A 131 -24.20 17.96 -17.50
N PRO A 132 -23.23 17.43 -18.31
CA PRO A 132 -22.62 16.15 -17.99
C PRO A 132 -21.91 16.27 -16.64
N ALA A 133 -22.12 15.30 -15.76
CA ALA A 133 -21.45 15.28 -14.46
C ALA A 133 -19.93 15.41 -14.65
N ALA A 134 -19.35 16.48 -14.11
CA ALA A 134 -17.92 16.66 -14.19
C ALA A 134 -17.24 15.62 -13.31
N ILE A 135 -16.38 14.80 -13.89
CA ILE A 135 -15.48 13.94 -13.13
C ILE A 135 -14.43 14.84 -12.49
N THR A 136 -14.61 15.13 -11.21
CA THR A 136 -13.62 15.91 -10.45
C THR A 136 -12.54 14.94 -9.95
N ARG A 137 -11.41 14.92 -10.64
CA ARG A 137 -10.22 14.22 -10.13
C ARG A 137 -9.64 15.02 -8.98
N ARG A 138 -9.68 14.47 -7.78
CA ARG A 138 -8.95 14.98 -6.63
C ARG A 138 -7.52 14.47 -6.67
N GLY A 139 -6.64 15.16 -7.41
CA GLY A 139 -5.26 14.75 -7.64
C GLY A 139 -5.13 13.67 -8.71
N GLN A 140 -3.97 13.04 -8.78
CA GLN A 140 -3.66 11.97 -9.76
C GLN A 140 -4.08 10.58 -9.27
N ARG A 141 -4.66 10.48 -8.09
CA ARG A 141 -5.08 9.21 -7.48
C ARG A 141 -6.59 9.10 -7.49
N PRO A 142 -7.12 7.87 -7.64
CA PRO A 142 -8.52 7.61 -7.35
C PRO A 142 -8.82 8.06 -5.93
N VAL A 143 -10.03 8.56 -5.68
CA VAL A 143 -10.46 8.86 -4.32
C VAL A 143 -10.70 7.54 -3.60
N ILE A 144 -9.64 7.00 -3.04
CA ILE A 144 -9.68 5.82 -2.20
C ILE A 144 -10.32 6.20 -0.87
N SER A 145 -11.10 5.31 -0.30
CA SER A 145 -11.62 5.47 1.05
C SER A 145 -10.46 5.62 2.05
N ASN A 146 -10.17 6.86 2.46
CA ASN A 146 -9.20 7.12 3.51
C ASN A 146 -9.53 6.38 4.82
N SER A 147 -10.82 6.12 5.08
CA SER A 147 -11.25 5.41 6.28
C SER A 147 -10.69 3.98 6.35
N HIS A 148 -10.65 3.26 5.23
CA HIS A 148 -10.06 1.91 5.19
C HIS A 148 -8.55 1.94 5.42
N ILE A 149 -7.85 2.88 4.79
CA ILE A 149 -6.41 3.05 4.98
C ILE A 149 -6.10 3.37 6.46
N GLN A 150 -6.77 4.36 7.03
CA GLN A 150 -6.57 4.77 8.42
C GLN A 150 -6.98 3.69 9.43
N THR A 151 -7.92 2.83 9.06
CA THR A 151 -8.34 1.74 9.93
C THR A 151 -7.36 0.58 9.90
N TRP A 152 -6.92 0.15 8.72
CA TRP A 152 -6.27 -1.14 8.55
C TRP A 152 -4.75 -1.07 8.50
N VAL A 153 -4.16 0.00 7.92
CA VAL A 153 -2.70 0.11 7.86
C VAL A 153 -2.07 0.16 9.26
N PRO A 154 -2.58 0.95 10.23
CA PRO A 154 -2.07 0.91 11.60
C PRO A 154 -2.21 -0.43 12.29
N ARG A 155 -3.06 -1.31 11.79
CA ARG A 155 -3.32 -2.65 12.36
C ARG A 155 -2.54 -3.78 11.70
N GLY A 156 -1.56 -3.43 10.84
CA GLY A 156 -0.68 -4.41 10.21
C GLY A 156 -1.27 -5.05 8.97
N PHE A 157 -2.03 -4.29 8.19
CA PHE A 157 -2.52 -4.70 6.88
C PHE A 157 -1.97 -3.80 5.78
N ILE A 158 -1.84 -4.36 4.59
CA ILE A 158 -1.69 -3.59 3.34
C ILE A 158 -3.10 -3.32 2.82
N VAL A 159 -3.38 -2.09 2.43
CA VAL A 159 -4.66 -1.73 1.81
C VAL A 159 -4.46 -1.52 0.33
N VAL A 160 -5.23 -2.26 -0.45
CA VAL A 160 -5.20 -2.24 -1.92
C VAL A 160 -6.58 -1.89 -2.42
N HIS A 161 -6.63 -0.91 -3.31
CA HIS A 161 -7.88 -0.51 -3.97
C HIS A 161 -7.69 -0.57 -5.49
N SER A 162 -8.71 -0.99 -6.21
CA SER A 162 -8.75 -0.86 -7.67
C SER A 162 -10.03 -0.22 -8.15
N SER A 163 -9.94 0.50 -9.26
CA SER A 163 -11.11 0.96 -9.99
C SER A 163 -11.63 -0.13 -10.92
N SER A 164 -12.96 -0.28 -10.99
CA SER A 164 -13.60 -1.21 -11.94
C SER A 164 -13.27 -0.88 -13.40
N PRO A 165 -13.41 -1.84 -14.34
CA PRO A 165 -13.18 -1.61 -15.76
C PRO A 165 -13.90 -0.35 -16.28
N GLY A 166 -13.22 0.44 -17.11
CA GLY A 166 -13.76 1.66 -17.69
C GLY A 166 -14.04 2.80 -16.71
N THR A 167 -13.56 2.70 -15.46
CA THR A 167 -13.74 3.74 -14.45
C THR A 167 -12.39 4.28 -13.95
N GLY A 168 -12.36 5.54 -13.56
CA GLY A 168 -11.15 6.20 -13.05
C GLY A 168 -10.00 6.20 -14.05
N LEU A 169 -8.93 5.50 -13.70
CA LEU A 169 -7.75 5.30 -14.56
C LEU A 169 -7.67 3.87 -15.08
N SER A 170 -8.65 3.01 -14.79
CA SER A 170 -8.75 1.67 -15.38
C SER A 170 -9.22 1.77 -16.83
N GLN A 171 -8.65 0.91 -17.66
CA GLN A 171 -9.03 0.77 -19.08
C GLN A 171 -10.27 -0.11 -19.25
N GLY A 172 -10.77 -0.17 -20.46
CA GLY A 172 -11.91 -1.00 -20.82
C GLY A 172 -13.26 -0.30 -20.75
N ALA A 173 -14.31 -1.04 -20.96
CA ALA A 173 -15.68 -0.57 -20.95
C ALA A 173 -16.38 -0.94 -19.64
N PRO A 174 -17.08 0.02 -18.98
CA PRO A 174 -17.85 -0.29 -17.79
C PRO A 174 -19.08 -1.13 -18.15
N THR A 175 -19.37 -2.12 -17.33
CA THR A 175 -20.58 -2.94 -17.45
C THR A 175 -21.33 -2.97 -16.13
N VAL A 176 -22.52 -3.52 -16.12
CA VAL A 176 -23.28 -3.79 -14.89
C VAL A 176 -23.43 -5.30 -14.74
N GLY A 177 -22.54 -5.89 -13.92
CA GLY A 177 -22.55 -7.33 -13.67
C GLY A 177 -22.05 -8.20 -14.84
N GLY A 178 -21.27 -7.63 -15.74
CA GLY A 178 -20.59 -8.39 -16.80
C GLY A 178 -19.39 -9.18 -16.26
N ASP A 179 -18.89 -10.12 -17.04
CA ASP A 179 -17.76 -10.99 -16.65
C ASP A 179 -16.51 -10.18 -16.31
N ASN A 180 -16.25 -9.07 -17.00
CA ASN A 180 -15.13 -8.19 -16.75
C ASN A 180 -15.15 -7.58 -15.34
N GLU A 181 -16.33 -7.35 -14.74
CA GLU A 181 -16.46 -6.88 -13.35
C GLU A 181 -15.95 -7.91 -12.32
N SER A 182 -15.94 -9.18 -12.68
CA SER A 182 -15.42 -10.28 -11.85
C SER A 182 -13.97 -10.64 -12.21
N LEU A 183 -13.62 -10.59 -13.50
CA LEU A 183 -12.31 -10.96 -14.00
C LEU A 183 -11.24 -9.90 -13.68
N ALA A 184 -11.63 -8.62 -13.62
CA ALA A 184 -10.72 -7.54 -13.23
C ALA A 184 -10.17 -7.69 -11.81
N PRO A 185 -11.01 -7.82 -10.76
CA PRO A 185 -10.50 -8.08 -9.41
C PRO A 185 -9.77 -9.42 -9.31
N LYS A 186 -10.17 -10.45 -10.08
CA LYS A 186 -9.43 -11.71 -10.14
C LYS A 186 -7.99 -11.48 -10.62
N ALA A 187 -7.77 -10.69 -11.67
CA ALA A 187 -6.43 -10.39 -12.16
C ALA A 187 -5.57 -9.70 -11.09
N VAL A 188 -6.15 -8.77 -10.33
CA VAL A 188 -5.45 -8.12 -9.21
C VAL A 188 -5.11 -9.12 -8.10
N ILE A 189 -6.03 -10.03 -7.76
CA ILE A 189 -5.79 -11.08 -6.76
C ILE A 189 -4.68 -12.04 -7.24
N ASP A 190 -4.67 -12.39 -8.51
CA ASP A 190 -3.65 -13.26 -9.09
C ASP A 190 -2.28 -12.58 -9.07
N TRP A 191 -2.21 -11.30 -9.44
CA TRP A 191 -0.99 -10.50 -9.30
C TRP A 191 -0.48 -10.44 -7.85
N LEU A 192 -1.37 -10.20 -6.87
CA LEU A 192 -1.01 -10.19 -5.45
C LEU A 192 -0.45 -11.54 -4.96
N ASN A 193 -0.81 -12.64 -5.63
CA ASN A 193 -0.32 -14.00 -5.34
C ASN A 193 0.85 -14.44 -6.24
N GLY A 194 1.39 -13.55 -7.07
CA GLY A 194 2.52 -13.84 -7.95
C GLY A 194 2.17 -14.75 -9.13
N ARG A 195 0.97 -14.66 -9.63
CA ARG A 195 0.46 -15.43 -10.77
C ARG A 195 0.23 -14.55 -11.97
#